data_66a4cbbf40651167848eb27b175b4608
#
_entry.id   66a4cbbf40651167848eb27b175b4608
#
_cell.length_a   1.000
_cell.length_b   1.000
_cell.length_c   1.000
_cell.angle_alpha   90.00
_cell.angle_beta   90.00
_cell.angle_gamma   90.00
#
_symmetry.space_group_name_H-M   'P 1'
#
loop_
_entity.id
_entity.type
_entity.pdbx_description
1 polymer ?
#
loop_
_entity_poly.entity_id
_entity_poly.type
_entity_poly.pdbx_seq_one_letter_code
_entity_poly.pdbx_strand_id
1 'polypeptide(L)'
;MIVQMYGVSWCPDCRAARKFLDSYGIEYTEIDVEGDPAASAEVVRRVGKRAVPQLVIDGEWFQPYKPGRGLLVDELHERLGIPRA
;
A
#
# COMPACT_ATOMS: atom_id res chain seq x y z
N MET A 1 -8.95 5.55 11.67
CA MET A 1 -8.38 4.57 10.72
C MET A 1 -6.88 4.73 10.67
N ILE A 2 -6.16 3.65 10.86
CA ILE A 2 -4.71 3.65 10.81
C ILE A 2 -4.28 3.02 9.50
N VAL A 3 -3.55 3.78 8.69
CA VAL A 3 -3.09 3.35 7.37
C VAL A 3 -1.57 3.36 7.32
N GLN A 4 -1.01 2.25 6.90
CA GLN A 4 0.43 2.10 6.69
C GLN A 4 0.68 1.58 5.28
N MET A 5 1.74 2.04 4.64
CA MET A 5 2.13 1.54 3.33
C MET A 5 3.56 1.06 3.36
N TYR A 6 3.73 -0.22 3.06
CA TYR A 6 5.06 -0.81 2.86
C TYR A 6 5.43 -0.63 1.39
N GLY A 7 6.55 0.03 1.13
CA GLY A 7 6.95 0.31 -0.24
C GLY A 7 8.42 0.65 -0.36
N VAL A 8 8.81 1.05 -1.57
CA VAL A 8 10.15 1.55 -1.86
C VAL A 8 10.03 2.85 -2.64
N SER A 9 11.00 3.74 -2.46
CA SER A 9 10.92 5.10 -3.01
C SER A 9 10.94 5.15 -4.53
N TRP A 10 11.63 4.20 -5.18
CA TRP A 10 11.83 4.20 -6.62
C TRP A 10 10.78 3.40 -7.40
N CYS A 11 9.88 2.72 -6.73
CA CYS A 11 8.92 1.84 -7.40
C CYS A 11 7.73 2.63 -7.98
N PRO A 12 7.45 2.51 -9.28
CA PRO A 12 6.31 3.21 -9.89
C PRO A 12 4.96 2.81 -9.30
N ASP A 13 4.81 1.55 -8.93
CA ASP A 13 3.56 1.04 -8.36
C ASP A 13 3.32 1.64 -6.98
N CYS A 14 4.39 1.78 -6.19
CA CYS A 14 4.31 2.46 -4.89
C CYS A 14 3.96 3.94 -5.08
N ARG A 15 4.51 4.55 -6.11
CA ARG A 15 4.22 5.95 -6.42
C ARG A 15 2.74 6.14 -6.77
N ALA A 16 2.18 5.21 -7.54
CA ALA A 16 0.76 5.26 -7.89
C ALA A 16 -0.12 5.17 -6.65
N ALA A 17 0.21 4.28 -5.72
CA ALA A 17 -0.53 4.14 -4.47
C ALA A 17 -0.41 5.39 -3.61
N ARG A 18 0.80 5.96 -3.49
CA ARG A 18 1.03 7.21 -2.76
C ARG A 18 0.18 8.34 -3.32
N LYS A 19 0.20 8.48 -4.64
CA LYS A 19 -0.55 9.54 -5.30
C LYS A 19 -2.04 9.42 -5.03
N PHE A 20 -2.57 8.20 -5.03
CA PHE A 20 -3.97 7.98 -4.70
C PHE A 20 -4.28 8.43 -3.27
N LEU A 21 -3.49 7.98 -2.31
CA LEU A 21 -3.70 8.34 -0.91
C LEU A 21 -3.63 9.85 -0.70
N ASP A 22 -2.62 10.49 -1.30
CA ASP A 22 -2.42 11.93 -1.18
C ASP A 22 -3.58 12.70 -1.80
N SER A 23 -4.08 12.26 -2.95
CA SER A 23 -5.16 12.95 -3.65
C SER A 23 -6.48 12.95 -2.89
N TYR A 24 -6.67 11.99 -2.00
CA TYR A 24 -7.88 11.93 -1.15
C TYR A 24 -7.62 12.39 0.27
N GLY A 25 -6.44 12.94 0.55
CA GLY A 25 -6.12 13.46 1.88
C GLY A 25 -6.03 12.38 2.95
N ILE A 26 -5.69 11.15 2.57
CA ILE A 26 -5.53 10.05 3.52
C ILE A 26 -4.18 10.17 4.20
N GLU A 27 -4.19 10.25 5.52
CA GLU A 27 -2.96 10.22 6.30
C GLU A 27 -2.48 8.77 6.42
N TYR A 28 -1.20 8.56 6.17
CA TYR A 28 -0.61 7.23 6.25
C TYR A 28 0.86 7.32 6.66
N THR A 29 1.37 6.22 7.21
CA THR A 29 2.79 6.07 7.50
C THR A 29 3.40 5.21 6.42
N GLU A 30 4.45 5.70 5.79
CA GLU A 30 5.18 4.92 4.79
C GLU A 30 6.35 4.22 5.44
N ILE A 31 6.49 2.93 5.16
CA ILE A 31 7.55 2.09 5.71
C ILE A 31 8.40 1.61 4.54
N ASP A 32 9.68 2.00 4.55
CA ASP A 32 10.63 1.65 3.49
C ASP A 32 11.18 0.24 3.74
N VAL A 33 10.77 -0.72 2.89
CA VAL A 33 11.20 -2.10 3.04
C VAL A 33 12.65 -2.31 2.58
N GLU A 34 13.19 -1.36 1.83
CA GLU A 34 14.58 -1.46 1.35
C GLU A 34 15.57 -1.06 2.45
N GLY A 35 15.22 -0.03 3.22
CA GLY A 35 16.06 0.46 4.30
C GLY A 35 15.78 -0.19 5.66
N ASP A 36 14.79 -1.07 5.74
CA ASP A 36 14.37 -1.68 7.01
C ASP A 36 14.22 -3.20 6.84
N PRO A 37 15.23 -3.98 7.24
CA PRO A 37 15.16 -5.44 7.11
C PRO A 37 14.00 -6.08 7.86
N ALA A 38 13.60 -5.51 8.99
CA ALA A 38 12.46 -6.02 9.75
C ALA A 38 11.17 -5.82 8.99
N ALA A 39 11.01 -4.68 8.32
CA ALA A 39 9.84 -4.41 7.48
C ALA A 39 9.80 -5.33 6.28
N SER A 40 10.95 -5.57 5.63
CA SER A 40 11.04 -6.51 4.52
C SER A 40 10.64 -7.92 4.94
N ALA A 41 11.13 -8.38 6.10
CA ALA A 41 10.77 -9.68 6.64
C ALA A 41 9.27 -9.78 6.95
N GLU A 42 8.67 -8.71 7.44
CA GLU A 42 7.24 -8.67 7.73
C GLU A 42 6.41 -8.84 6.46
N VAL A 43 6.80 -8.16 5.38
CA VAL A 43 6.11 -8.31 4.09
C VAL A 43 6.19 -9.75 3.59
N VAL A 44 7.37 -10.36 3.64
CA VAL A 44 7.57 -11.75 3.20
C VAL A 44 6.71 -12.69 4.05
N ARG A 45 6.68 -12.47 5.36
CA ARG A 45 5.91 -13.29 6.28
C ARG A 45 4.41 -13.23 5.98
N ARG A 46 3.91 -12.03 5.65
CA ARG A 46 2.47 -11.81 5.41
C ARG A 46 2.02 -12.23 4.01
N VAL A 47 2.87 -12.00 3.02
CA VAL A 47 2.50 -12.13 1.60
C VAL A 47 3.15 -13.33 0.94
N GLY A 48 4.19 -13.88 1.53
CA GLY A 48 4.94 -15.02 1.00
C GLY A 48 6.08 -14.63 0.08
N LYS A 49 6.20 -13.35 -0.25
CA LYS A 49 7.28 -12.84 -1.10
C LYS A 49 7.43 -11.34 -0.84
N ARG A 50 8.55 -10.78 -1.31
CA ARG A 50 8.80 -9.34 -1.16
C ARG A 50 8.07 -8.59 -2.26
N ALA A 51 6.77 -8.37 -2.06
CA ALA A 51 5.92 -7.66 -3.01
C ALA A 51 5.47 -6.33 -2.42
N VAL A 52 5.69 -5.25 -3.15
CA VAL A 52 5.27 -3.90 -2.77
C VAL A 52 4.54 -3.25 -3.94
N PRO A 53 3.63 -2.31 -3.70
CA PRO A 53 3.20 -1.79 -2.41
C PRO A 53 2.27 -2.75 -1.66
N GLN A 54 2.29 -2.65 -0.32
CA GLN A 54 1.29 -3.30 0.53
C GLN A 54 0.69 -2.23 1.42
N LEU A 55 -0.63 -2.20 1.50
CA LEU A 55 -1.35 -1.34 2.43
C LEU A 55 -1.81 -2.17 3.62
N VAL A 56 -1.69 -1.57 4.80
CA VAL A 56 -2.26 -2.14 6.02
C VAL A 56 -3.26 -1.13 6.56
N ILE A 57 -4.52 -1.50 6.54
CA ILE A 57 -5.62 -0.62 6.94
C ILE A 57 -6.24 -1.24 8.18
N ASP A 58 -6.05 -0.59 9.33
CA ASP A 58 -6.52 -1.10 10.62
C ASP A 58 -6.10 -2.56 10.86
N GLY A 59 -4.86 -2.88 10.48
CA GLY A 59 -4.29 -4.21 10.67
C GLY A 59 -4.57 -5.20 9.56
N GLU A 60 -5.39 -4.85 8.58
CA GLU A 60 -5.69 -5.73 7.45
C GLU A 60 -4.78 -5.43 6.26
N TRP A 61 -4.11 -6.48 5.77
CA TRP A 61 -3.17 -6.37 4.66
C TRP A 61 -3.89 -6.43 3.32
N PHE A 62 -3.50 -5.54 2.42
CA PHE A 62 -4.10 -5.41 1.10
C PHE A 62 -3.04 -5.00 0.09
N GLN A 63 -2.98 -5.70 -1.03
CA GLN A 63 -2.08 -5.34 -2.13
C GLN A 63 -2.85 -4.45 -3.11
N PRO A 64 -2.57 -3.13 -3.15
CA PRO A 64 -3.37 -2.18 -3.93
C PRO A 64 -3.04 -2.15 -5.40
N TYR A 65 -1.96 -2.79 -5.83
CA TYR A 65 -1.53 -2.82 -7.22
C TYR A 65 -1.21 -4.23 -7.65
N LYS A 66 -1.81 -4.67 -8.74
CA LYS A 66 -1.56 -6.01 -9.28
C LYS A 66 -1.06 -5.94 -10.72
N PRO A 67 -0.01 -6.71 -11.07
CA PRO A 67 0.47 -6.76 -12.44
C PRO A 67 -0.65 -7.13 -13.42
N GLY A 68 -0.73 -6.41 -14.53
CA GLY A 68 -1.77 -6.62 -15.52
C GLY A 68 -3.10 -5.95 -15.23
N ARG A 69 -3.33 -5.53 -13.99
CA ARG A 69 -4.58 -4.85 -13.58
C ARG A 69 -4.36 -3.42 -13.15
N GLY A 70 -3.15 -3.09 -12.70
CA GLY A 70 -2.82 -1.78 -12.20
C GLY A 70 -3.34 -1.52 -10.80
N LEU A 71 -3.55 -0.26 -10.48
CA LEU A 71 -4.05 0.17 -9.18
C LEU A 71 -5.51 -0.24 -9.02
N LEU A 72 -5.82 -0.90 -7.92
CA LEU A 72 -7.16 -1.41 -7.64
C LEU A 72 -8.02 -0.32 -7.00
N VAL A 73 -8.43 0.64 -7.83
CA VAL A 73 -9.10 1.86 -7.38
C VAL A 73 -10.42 1.56 -6.67
N ASP A 74 -11.20 0.64 -7.21
CA ASP A 74 -12.49 0.29 -6.62
C ASP A 74 -12.33 -0.27 -5.21
N GLU A 75 -11.38 -1.19 -5.04
CA GLU A 75 -11.13 -1.77 -3.73
C GLU A 75 -10.55 -0.75 -2.76
N LEU A 76 -9.74 0.19 -3.25
CA LEU A 76 -9.20 1.26 -2.41
C LEU A 76 -10.33 2.14 -1.87
N HIS A 77 -11.28 2.52 -2.70
CA HIS A 77 -12.44 3.29 -2.23
C HIS A 77 -13.20 2.54 -1.15
N GLU A 78 -13.44 1.27 -1.38
CA GLU A 78 -14.18 0.44 -0.45
C GLU A 78 -13.46 0.27 0.88
N ARG A 79 -12.18 -0.12 0.82
CA ARG A 79 -11.41 -0.41 2.04
C ARG A 79 -11.07 0.82 2.85
N LEU A 80 -10.88 1.96 2.19
CA LEU A 80 -10.58 3.22 2.87
C LEU A 80 -11.83 4.01 3.25
N GLY A 81 -12.99 3.55 2.83
CA GLY A 81 -14.24 4.24 3.12
C GLY A 81 -14.36 5.58 2.41
N ILE A 82 -13.75 5.72 1.25
CA ILE A 82 -13.78 6.95 0.47
C ILE A 82 -14.95 6.91 -0.50
N PRO A 83 -15.87 7.89 -0.45
CA PRO A 83 -16.96 7.95 -1.41
C PRO A 83 -16.42 8.11 -2.84
N ARG A 84 -17.11 7.51 -3.79
CA ARG A 84 -16.82 7.76 -5.20
C ARG A 84 -17.47 9.06 -5.62
N ALA A 85 -16.77 9.82 -6.43
CA ALA A 85 -17.31 11.08 -6.95
C ALA A 85 -18.40 10.84 -7.99
#